data_fa6a491642ed47668c4297089e4399a0
#
_entry.id   fa6a491642ed47668c4297089e4399a0
#
_cell.length_a   1.000
_cell.length_b   1.000
_cell.length_c   1.000
_cell.angle_alpha   90.00
_cell.angle_beta   90.00
_cell.angle_gamma   90.00
#
_symmetry.space_group_name_H-M   'P 1'
#
loop_
_entity.id
_entity.type
_entity.pdbx_description
1 polymer ?
#
loop_
_entity_poly.entity_id
_entity_poly.type
_entity_poly.pdbx_seq_one_letter_code
_entity_poly.pdbx_strand_id
1 'polypeptide(L)'
;MIEKHVLLDSSSEWTPLAPGLRRKLIHTDNLMIVVVEFFEGPAEVPDPFHNHPHEQASYIAEGELILFVEGVGEQKLVKGDLFAIPSGIPHTVQTLTKVVRIIDSFTPVREEFL
;
A
#
# COMPACT_ATOMS: atom_id res chain seq x y z
N MET A 1 23.65 -12.17 -8.59
CA MET A 1 22.90 -13.24 -7.94
C MET A 1 21.42 -13.00 -8.14
N ILE A 2 20.72 -13.96 -8.67
CA ILE A 2 19.30 -13.79 -8.94
C ILE A 2 18.49 -13.59 -7.65
N GLU A 3 18.90 -14.20 -6.54
CA GLU A 3 18.23 -14.08 -5.24
C GLU A 3 18.16 -12.64 -4.72
N LYS A 4 19.06 -11.78 -5.17
CA LYS A 4 19.03 -10.35 -4.79
C LYS A 4 17.97 -9.58 -5.57
N HIS A 5 17.46 -10.15 -6.63
CA HIS A 5 16.60 -9.46 -7.58
C HIS A 5 15.15 -9.97 -7.56
N VAL A 6 14.86 -10.99 -6.77
CA VAL A 6 13.54 -11.59 -6.72
C VAL A 6 13.10 -11.85 -5.28
N LEU A 7 11.79 -11.78 -5.07
CA LEU A 7 11.13 -12.21 -3.85
C LEU A 7 9.99 -13.14 -4.28
N LEU A 8 10.15 -14.43 -4.00
CA LEU A 8 9.16 -15.42 -4.41
C LEU A 8 8.02 -15.50 -3.39
N ASP A 9 6.78 -15.42 -3.85
CA ASP A 9 5.63 -15.56 -2.97
C ASP A 9 5.62 -16.91 -2.24
N SER A 10 6.02 -17.97 -2.94
CA SER A 10 6.02 -19.34 -2.40
C SER A 10 6.97 -19.57 -1.23
N SER A 11 8.00 -18.74 -1.09
CA SER A 11 9.04 -18.92 -0.06
C SER A 11 9.29 -17.67 0.78
N SER A 12 8.57 -16.59 0.52
CA SER A 12 8.69 -15.36 1.32
C SER A 12 7.65 -15.33 2.43
N GLU A 13 7.99 -14.63 3.50
CA GLU A 13 7.10 -14.45 4.63
C GLU A 13 6.50 -13.05 4.64
N TRP A 14 5.29 -12.94 5.16
CA TRP A 14 4.68 -11.64 5.42
C TRP A 14 5.29 -11.01 6.67
N THR A 15 5.48 -9.70 6.63
CA THR A 15 5.82 -8.92 7.83
C THR A 15 4.54 -8.36 8.40
N PRO A 16 4.13 -8.76 9.62
CA PRO A 16 2.95 -8.19 10.25
C PRO A 16 3.24 -6.75 10.68
N LEU A 17 2.26 -5.86 10.44
CA LEU A 17 2.35 -4.45 10.81
C LEU A 17 1.41 -4.09 11.95
N ALA A 18 0.24 -4.70 11.97
CA ALA A 18 -0.82 -4.50 12.94
C ALA A 18 -1.79 -5.68 12.82
N PRO A 19 -2.74 -5.84 13.76
CA PRO A 19 -3.78 -6.84 13.59
C PRO A 19 -4.50 -6.66 12.24
N GLY A 20 -4.53 -7.74 11.44
CA GLY A 20 -5.19 -7.71 10.13
C GLY A 20 -4.45 -6.98 9.02
N LEU A 21 -3.19 -6.59 9.24
CA LEU A 21 -2.39 -5.84 8.26
C LEU A 21 -0.98 -6.43 8.15
N ARG A 22 -0.54 -6.69 6.92
CA ARG A 22 0.77 -7.28 6.66
C ARG A 22 1.33 -6.81 5.33
N ARG A 23 2.64 -6.95 5.14
CA ARG A 23 3.30 -6.53 3.91
C ARG A 23 4.44 -7.44 3.48
N LYS A 24 4.77 -7.35 2.21
CA LYS A 24 6.00 -7.84 1.58
C LYS A 24 6.56 -6.73 0.72
N LEU A 25 7.88 -6.67 0.57
CA LEU A 25 8.48 -5.64 -0.30
C LEU A 25 9.77 -6.12 -0.93
N ILE A 26 10.15 -5.44 -2.01
CA ILE A 26 11.47 -5.55 -2.63
C ILE A 26 11.83 -4.15 -3.14
N HIS A 27 13.12 -3.87 -3.22
CA HIS A 27 13.55 -2.53 -3.61
C HIS A 27 14.92 -2.54 -4.30
N THR A 28 15.18 -1.48 -5.03
CA THR A 28 16.50 -1.09 -5.52
C THR A 28 17.01 0.06 -4.66
N ASP A 29 18.01 0.82 -5.14
CA ASP A 29 18.51 1.97 -4.36
C ASP A 29 17.49 3.09 -4.22
N ASN A 30 16.66 3.32 -5.25
CA ASN A 30 15.77 4.47 -5.30
C ASN A 30 14.29 4.12 -5.50
N LEU A 31 13.98 2.87 -5.72
CA LEU A 31 12.61 2.44 -6.04
C LEU A 31 12.23 1.25 -5.17
N MET A 32 11.03 1.30 -4.62
CA MET A 32 10.49 0.24 -3.76
C MET A 32 9.10 -0.14 -4.24
N ILE A 33 8.81 -1.44 -4.23
CA ILE A 33 7.46 -1.94 -4.39
C ILE A 33 7.06 -2.70 -3.14
N VAL A 34 5.86 -2.41 -2.62
CA VAL A 34 5.34 -2.99 -1.39
C VAL A 34 3.97 -3.59 -1.68
N VAL A 35 3.79 -4.85 -1.33
CA VAL A 35 2.46 -5.46 -1.33
C VAL A 35 1.91 -5.34 0.08
N VAL A 36 0.83 -4.58 0.24
CA VAL A 36 0.14 -4.37 1.51
C VAL A 36 -1.16 -5.14 1.47
N GLU A 37 -1.42 -5.92 2.51
CA GLU A 37 -2.66 -6.69 2.59
C GLU A 37 -3.37 -6.44 3.90
N PHE A 38 -4.60 -5.93 3.79
CA PHE A 38 -5.58 -5.87 4.87
C PHE A 38 -6.43 -7.15 4.76
N PHE A 39 -6.54 -7.93 5.82
CA PHE A 39 -7.24 -9.22 5.75
C PHE A 39 -8.31 -9.42 6.84
N GLU A 40 -8.62 -8.38 7.59
CA GLU A 40 -9.66 -8.39 8.61
C GLU A 40 -10.69 -7.26 8.44
N GLY A 41 -10.83 -6.74 7.22
CA GLY A 41 -11.83 -5.73 6.92
C GLY A 41 -13.27 -6.29 6.97
N PRO A 42 -14.26 -5.44 6.66
CA PRO A 42 -14.12 -4.01 6.38
C PRO A 42 -13.82 -3.17 7.61
N ALA A 43 -13.27 -1.98 7.42
CA ALA A 43 -13.07 -1.01 8.51
C ALA A 43 -14.32 -0.14 8.67
N GLU A 44 -14.68 0.18 9.92
CA GLU A 44 -15.83 1.03 10.20
C GLU A 44 -15.56 2.50 9.91
N VAL A 45 -14.28 2.90 10.02
CA VAL A 45 -13.82 4.26 9.77
C VAL A 45 -12.51 4.22 9.01
N PRO A 46 -12.14 5.29 8.28
CA PRO A 46 -10.83 5.33 7.64
C PRO A 46 -9.72 5.39 8.69
N ASP A 47 -8.53 4.91 8.30
CA ASP A 47 -7.33 5.11 9.11
C ASP A 47 -7.02 6.61 9.20
N PRO A 48 -6.23 7.03 10.21
CA PRO A 48 -5.79 8.42 10.28
C PRO A 48 -5.05 8.84 9.00
N PHE A 49 -5.21 10.11 8.60
CA PHE A 49 -4.44 10.66 7.49
C PHE A 49 -2.96 10.61 7.81
N HIS A 50 -2.16 10.29 6.79
CA HIS A 50 -0.71 10.32 6.88
C HIS A 50 -0.13 10.97 5.63
N ASN A 51 1.10 11.45 5.74
CA ASN A 51 1.84 11.97 4.59
C ASN A 51 3.29 11.51 4.68
N HIS A 52 3.98 11.60 3.57
CA HIS A 52 5.40 11.26 3.48
C HIS A 52 6.03 11.99 2.30
N PRO A 53 7.36 12.24 2.35
CA PRO A 53 8.05 12.90 1.25
C PRO A 53 8.13 12.05 -0.01
N HIS A 54 7.92 10.75 0.10
CA HIS A 54 7.98 9.80 -1.01
C HIS A 54 6.79 10.02 -1.96
N GLU A 55 7.05 9.94 -3.27
CA GLU A 55 5.98 9.82 -4.24
C GLU A 55 5.46 8.39 -4.23
N GLN A 56 4.20 8.23 -4.48
CA GLN A 56 3.54 6.92 -4.44
C GLN A 56 2.64 6.74 -5.65
N ALA A 57 2.72 5.55 -6.27
CA ALA A 57 1.76 5.10 -7.27
C ALA A 57 1.32 3.70 -6.91
N SER A 58 0.03 3.43 -6.98
CA SER A 58 -0.56 2.22 -6.40
C SER A 58 -1.55 1.56 -7.32
N TYR A 59 -1.72 0.25 -7.12
CA TYR A 59 -2.65 -0.59 -7.87
C TYR A 59 -3.46 -1.44 -6.89
N ILE A 60 -4.77 -1.47 -7.08
CA ILE A 60 -5.66 -2.31 -6.26
C ILE A 60 -5.68 -3.71 -6.85
N ALA A 61 -5.02 -4.65 -6.19
CA ALA A 61 -4.91 -6.03 -6.66
C ALA A 61 -6.08 -6.90 -6.19
N GLU A 62 -6.72 -6.56 -5.07
CA GLU A 62 -7.85 -7.29 -4.52
C GLU A 62 -8.70 -6.37 -3.65
N GLY A 63 -10.03 -6.60 -3.65
CA GLY A 63 -10.95 -5.93 -2.76
C GLY A 63 -11.39 -4.55 -3.20
N GLU A 64 -12.04 -3.84 -2.27
CA GLU A 64 -12.60 -2.50 -2.48
C GLU A 64 -12.24 -1.60 -1.31
N LEU A 65 -12.00 -0.34 -1.61
CA LEU A 65 -11.66 0.66 -0.61
C LEU A 65 -12.17 2.05 -1.03
N ILE A 66 -12.16 2.98 -0.09
CA ILE A 66 -12.31 4.41 -0.38
C ILE A 66 -10.95 5.06 -0.14
N LEU A 67 -10.48 5.79 -1.13
CA LEU A 67 -9.28 6.63 -1.03
C LEU A 67 -9.70 8.04 -0.65
N PHE A 68 -9.04 8.60 0.37
CA PHE A 68 -9.23 9.99 0.80
C PHE A 68 -7.93 10.75 0.54
N VAL A 69 -8.02 11.85 -0.18
CA VAL A 69 -6.87 12.72 -0.47
C VAL A 69 -7.22 14.14 -0.02
N GLU A 70 -6.44 14.68 0.91
CA GLU A 70 -6.69 16.01 1.47
C GLU A 70 -6.71 17.06 0.38
N GLY A 71 -7.73 17.93 0.42
CA GLY A 71 -7.91 19.01 -0.56
C GLY A 71 -8.46 18.55 -1.91
N VAL A 72 -8.66 17.25 -2.11
CA VAL A 72 -9.18 16.70 -3.38
C VAL A 72 -10.53 16.03 -3.18
N GLY A 73 -10.67 15.19 -2.13
CA GLY A 73 -11.91 14.50 -1.83
C GLY A 73 -11.72 13.02 -1.63
N GLU A 74 -12.76 12.26 -1.91
CA GLU A 74 -12.75 10.81 -1.74
C GLU A 74 -13.24 10.09 -3.01
N GLN A 75 -12.75 8.88 -3.22
CA GLN A 75 -13.12 8.06 -4.37
C GLN A 75 -13.14 6.59 -3.98
N LYS A 76 -14.23 5.91 -4.30
CA LYS A 76 -14.27 4.45 -4.18
C LYS A 76 -13.42 3.83 -5.30
N LEU A 77 -12.54 2.92 -4.92
CA LEU A 77 -11.70 2.16 -5.83
C LEU A 77 -11.96 0.67 -5.65
N VAL A 78 -11.87 -0.05 -6.75
CA VAL A 78 -12.06 -1.50 -6.78
C VAL A 78 -10.87 -2.16 -7.47
N LYS A 79 -10.81 -3.49 -7.41
CA LYS A 79 -9.78 -4.28 -8.09
C LYS A 79 -9.57 -3.79 -9.52
N GLY A 80 -8.32 -3.53 -9.87
CA GLY A 80 -7.92 -3.03 -11.18
C GLY A 80 -7.70 -1.53 -11.26
N ASP A 81 -8.19 -0.77 -10.27
CA ASP A 81 -8.01 0.68 -10.25
C ASP A 81 -6.62 1.07 -9.76
N LEU A 82 -6.17 2.25 -10.17
CA LEU A 82 -4.88 2.81 -9.79
C LEU A 82 -5.08 4.17 -9.16
N PHE A 83 -4.13 4.55 -8.29
CA PHE A 83 -4.08 5.93 -7.78
C PHE A 83 -2.63 6.37 -7.61
N ALA A 84 -2.43 7.68 -7.51
CA ALA A 84 -1.11 8.25 -7.30
C ALA A 84 -1.19 9.39 -6.29
N ILE A 85 -0.20 9.46 -5.40
CA ILE A 85 -0.12 10.48 -4.37
C ILE A 85 1.21 11.22 -4.52
N PRO A 86 1.16 12.53 -4.82
CA PRO A 86 2.37 13.35 -4.85
C PRO A 86 3.03 13.44 -3.48
N SER A 87 4.32 13.82 -3.48
CA SER A 87 5.07 14.04 -2.24
C SER A 87 4.32 14.97 -1.28
N GLY A 88 4.23 14.57 -0.01
CA GLY A 88 3.73 15.39 1.09
C GLY A 88 2.21 15.54 1.18
N ILE A 89 1.44 14.98 0.28
CA ILE A 89 -0.01 15.13 0.31
C ILE A 89 -0.62 14.14 1.30
N PRO A 90 -1.35 14.62 2.33
CA PRO A 90 -2.04 13.75 3.27
C PRO A 90 -3.11 12.89 2.60
N HIS A 91 -3.13 11.63 2.93
CA HIS A 91 -4.06 10.66 2.35
C HIS A 91 -4.31 9.50 3.31
N THR A 92 -5.37 8.75 3.05
CA THR A 92 -5.67 7.52 3.78
C THR A 92 -6.66 6.68 2.98
N VAL A 93 -6.90 5.47 3.48
CA VAL A 93 -7.87 4.55 2.89
C VAL A 93 -8.81 4.02 3.96
N GLN A 94 -10.00 3.60 3.52
CA GLN A 94 -10.93 2.82 4.33
C GLN A 94 -11.28 1.57 3.56
N THR A 95 -10.99 0.41 4.12
CA THR A 95 -11.31 -0.87 3.47
C THR A 95 -12.81 -1.13 3.53
N LEU A 96 -13.37 -1.63 2.42
CA LEU A 96 -14.81 -1.93 2.30
C LEU A 96 -15.09 -3.43 2.23
N THR A 97 -14.07 -4.25 2.00
CA THR A 97 -14.18 -5.70 1.93
C THR A 97 -13.26 -6.34 2.94
N LYS A 98 -13.44 -7.63 3.21
CA LYS A 98 -12.62 -8.34 4.19
C LYS A 98 -11.14 -8.31 3.82
N VAL A 99 -10.83 -8.57 2.56
CA VAL A 99 -9.45 -8.55 2.05
C VAL A 99 -9.31 -7.40 1.07
N VAL A 100 -8.27 -6.60 1.27
CA VAL A 100 -7.85 -5.55 0.34
C VAL A 100 -6.35 -5.68 0.17
N ARG A 101 -5.91 -5.85 -1.07
CA ARG A 101 -4.49 -5.92 -1.40
C ARG A 101 -4.13 -4.75 -2.29
N ILE A 102 -3.18 -3.96 -1.83
CA ILE A 102 -2.69 -2.78 -2.55
C ILE A 102 -1.22 -3.01 -2.88
N ILE A 103 -0.85 -2.75 -4.12
CA ILE A 103 0.55 -2.76 -4.53
C ILE A 103 1.00 -1.32 -4.63
N ASP A 104 1.88 -0.91 -3.70
CA ASP A 104 2.39 0.45 -3.62
C ASP A 104 3.80 0.53 -4.19
N SER A 105 4.05 1.53 -5.02
CA SER A 105 5.38 1.85 -5.52
C SER A 105 5.81 3.19 -4.94
N PHE A 106 7.02 3.26 -4.40
CA PHE A 106 7.56 4.47 -3.77
C PHE A 106 8.90 4.86 -4.37
N THR A 107 9.13 6.16 -4.49
CA THR A 107 10.44 6.73 -4.73
C THR A 107 10.59 8.02 -3.91
N PRO A 108 11.73 8.25 -3.23
CA PRO A 108 12.80 7.28 -2.95
C PRO A 108 12.33 6.12 -2.07
N VAL A 109 13.22 5.20 -1.77
CA VAL A 109 12.93 4.08 -0.87
C VAL A 109 12.51 4.60 0.50
N ARG A 110 11.47 4.01 1.06
CA ARG A 110 11.02 4.32 2.43
C ARG A 110 11.89 3.55 3.42
N GLU A 111 12.89 4.22 3.95
CA GLU A 111 13.87 3.60 4.85
C GLU A 111 13.25 3.02 6.12
N GLU A 112 12.18 3.61 6.61
CA GLU A 112 11.44 3.09 7.75
C GLU A 112 10.81 1.71 7.52
N PHE A 113 10.74 1.29 6.25
CA PHE A 113 10.25 -0.04 5.89
C PHE A 113 11.36 -1.11 5.85
N LEU A 114 12.61 -0.71 5.91
CA LEU A 114 13.75 -1.62 5.79
C LEU A 114 14.19 -2.23 7.12
#